data_764b3434d39b4bf38af998125653453c
#
_entry.id   764b3434d39b4bf38af998125653453c
#
_cell.length_a   1.000
_cell.length_b   1.000
_cell.length_c   1.000
_cell.angle_alpha   90.00
_cell.angle_beta   90.00
_cell.angle_gamma   90.00
#
_symmetry.space_group_name_H-M   'P 1'
#
loop_
_entity.id
_entity.type
_entity.pdbx_description
1 polymer ?
#
loop_
_entity_poly.entity_id
_entity_poly.type
_entity_poly.pdbx_seq_one_letter_code
_entity_poly.pdbx_strand_id
1 'polypeptide(L)'
;VPVGATPPVEAARAESRPSAGSDSVVNLALYRDGRRLVSPPTLAEFFTARREHPGCVAWVGLYRPSHDDVALLAREFGLHELAVEDAITAHQRPKLERYGDTLFVVLHAARYLDDVEEVEFGELHVFVGPDFVISMRHSESPDLTGVRARMESEPDLLALGPEAILYSIMDRVVDEYGPVVAGLENDIDEIETEIFSGDPAVSRRIYELSREAID
;
A
#
# COMPACT_ATOMS: atom_id res chain seq x y z
N VAL A 1 -19.78 -29.75 61.91
CA VAL A 1 -19.31 -29.66 60.54
C VAL A 1 -19.31 -28.19 60.20
N PRO A 2 -18.16 -27.49 60.03
CA PRO A 2 -18.14 -26.09 59.64
C PRO A 2 -18.08 -25.94 58.10
N VAL A 3 -18.92 -25.04 57.66
CA VAL A 3 -19.04 -24.58 56.28
C VAL A 3 -17.80 -23.76 55.92
N GLY A 4 -17.09 -24.17 54.84
CA GLY A 4 -15.95 -23.49 54.34
C GLY A 4 -16.32 -22.16 53.60
N ALA A 5 -15.64 -21.11 53.96
CA ALA A 5 -15.72 -19.81 53.27
C ALA A 5 -14.90 -19.82 52.01
N THR A 6 -15.52 -19.43 50.90
CA THR A 6 -14.86 -19.16 49.59
C THR A 6 -14.16 -17.79 49.65
N PRO A 7 -12.90 -17.66 49.22
CA PRO A 7 -12.25 -16.37 49.14
C PRO A 7 -12.74 -15.57 47.89
N PRO A 8 -12.71 -14.24 47.95
CA PRO A 8 -13.16 -13.39 46.84
C PRO A 8 -12.18 -13.46 45.66
N VAL A 9 -12.75 -13.57 44.46
CA VAL A 9 -12.03 -13.47 43.19
C VAL A 9 -11.55 -12.03 43.01
N GLU A 10 -10.28 -11.82 43.18
CA GLU A 10 -9.57 -10.56 42.86
C GLU A 10 -9.56 -10.40 41.36
N ALA A 11 -10.35 -9.41 40.88
CA ALA A 11 -10.39 -9.04 39.47
C ALA A 11 -9.03 -8.47 39.07
N ALA A 12 -8.22 -9.26 38.40
CA ALA A 12 -7.01 -8.80 37.76
C ALA A 12 -7.40 -7.78 36.68
N ARG A 13 -7.15 -6.50 36.97
CA ARG A 13 -7.10 -5.44 35.94
C ARG A 13 -6.01 -5.83 34.96
N ALA A 14 -6.43 -6.24 33.78
CA ALA A 14 -5.55 -6.31 32.62
C ALA A 14 -5.07 -4.90 32.31
N GLU A 15 -3.88 -4.56 32.76
CA GLU A 15 -3.14 -3.41 32.26
C GLU A 15 -2.88 -3.66 30.76
N SER A 16 -3.53 -2.86 29.94
CA SER A 16 -3.26 -2.83 28.50
C SER A 16 -1.80 -2.39 28.31
N ARG A 17 -0.95 -3.36 27.95
CA ARG A 17 0.38 -3.09 27.45
C ARG A 17 0.24 -2.16 26.23
N PRO A 18 1.05 -1.08 26.13
CA PRO A 18 1.10 -0.32 24.90
C PRO A 18 1.55 -1.26 23.80
N SER A 19 0.76 -1.37 22.73
CA SER A 19 1.07 -2.18 21.56
C SER A 19 2.38 -1.70 20.98
N ALA A 20 3.41 -2.51 21.03
CA ALA A 20 4.61 -2.35 20.24
C ALA A 20 4.21 -2.35 18.77
N GLY A 21 4.64 -1.35 18.01
CA GLY A 21 4.54 -1.12 16.57
C GLY A 21 3.40 -1.84 15.83
N SER A 22 2.59 -1.10 15.10
CA SER A 22 1.57 -1.72 14.23
C SER A 22 2.27 -2.61 13.20
N ASP A 23 1.83 -3.87 13.07
CA ASP A 23 2.35 -4.83 12.06
C ASP A 23 2.14 -4.33 10.62
N SER A 24 1.31 -3.32 10.44
CA SER A 24 1.01 -2.69 9.15
C SER A 24 2.11 -1.73 8.67
N VAL A 25 2.97 -1.24 9.56
CA VAL A 25 4.02 -0.28 9.21
C VAL A 25 5.17 -1.00 8.52
N VAL A 26 5.35 -0.71 7.23
CA VAL A 26 6.44 -1.27 6.42
C VAL A 26 7.68 -0.39 6.48
N ASN A 27 7.51 0.94 6.39
CA ASN A 27 8.63 1.88 6.37
C ASN A 27 8.20 3.28 6.80
N LEU A 28 9.03 3.89 7.63
CA LEU A 28 8.90 5.27 8.09
C LEU A 28 10.23 5.98 7.86
N ALA A 29 10.23 7.08 7.14
CA ALA A 29 11.45 7.84 6.93
C ALA A 29 11.17 9.34 6.76
N LEU A 30 12.09 10.16 7.24
CA LEU A 30 12.18 11.58 6.96
C LEU A 30 13.39 11.83 6.07
N TYR A 31 13.19 12.66 5.05
CA TYR A 31 14.20 13.03 4.08
C TYR A 31 14.47 14.51 4.10
N ARG A 32 15.73 14.88 3.91
CA ARG A 32 16.16 16.26 3.71
C ARG A 32 17.18 16.30 2.59
N ASP A 33 16.99 17.21 1.63
CA ASP A 33 17.88 17.38 0.48
C ASP A 33 18.16 16.04 -0.24
N GLY A 34 17.09 15.25 -0.46
CA GLY A 34 17.16 13.94 -1.14
C GLY A 34 17.87 12.84 -0.34
N ARG A 35 18.13 13.03 0.94
CA ARG A 35 18.81 12.03 1.78
C ARG A 35 17.97 11.64 2.98
N ARG A 36 17.96 10.34 3.29
CA ARG A 36 17.31 9.82 4.49
C ARG A 36 18.02 10.39 5.73
N LEU A 37 17.26 11.12 6.56
CA LEU A 37 17.76 11.72 7.80
C LEU A 37 17.55 10.75 8.97
N VAL A 38 16.35 10.21 9.10
CA VAL A 38 15.96 9.31 10.19
C VAL A 38 14.89 8.33 9.74
N SER A 39 14.89 7.13 10.32
CA SER A 39 13.90 6.07 10.06
C SER A 39 13.44 5.49 11.40
N PRO A 40 12.46 6.12 12.06
CA PRO A 40 11.93 5.64 13.33
C PRO A 40 11.21 4.30 13.18
N PRO A 41 11.26 3.42 14.19
CA PRO A 41 10.62 2.09 14.10
C PRO A 41 9.09 2.11 14.33
N THR A 42 8.57 3.19 14.93
CA THR A 42 7.13 3.30 15.26
C THR A 42 6.55 4.63 14.79
N LEU A 43 5.22 4.66 14.55
CA LEU A 43 4.51 5.89 14.20
C LEU A 43 4.67 6.97 15.29
N ALA A 44 4.66 6.59 16.57
CA ALA A 44 4.80 7.55 17.67
C ALA A 44 6.17 8.25 17.66
N GLU A 45 7.22 7.49 17.45
CA GLU A 45 8.58 8.03 17.31
C GLU A 45 8.74 8.83 16.03
N PHE A 46 8.10 8.38 14.93
CA PHE A 46 8.09 9.08 13.65
C PHE A 46 7.46 10.48 13.78
N PHE A 47 6.30 10.60 14.44
CA PHE A 47 5.68 11.91 14.65
C PHE A 47 6.50 12.80 15.55
N THR A 48 7.20 12.24 16.54
CA THR A 48 8.14 12.98 17.37
C THR A 48 9.31 13.51 16.53
N ALA A 49 9.94 12.64 15.75
CA ALA A 49 11.03 13.02 14.86
C ALA A 49 10.60 14.06 13.81
N ARG A 50 9.38 13.95 13.26
CA ARG A 50 8.86 14.94 12.30
C ARG A 50 8.74 16.34 12.93
N ARG A 51 8.31 16.43 14.18
CA ARG A 51 8.26 17.71 14.92
C ARG A 51 9.65 18.29 15.22
N GLU A 52 10.63 17.43 15.48
CA GLU A 52 12.02 17.82 15.74
C GLU A 52 12.79 18.24 14.47
N HIS A 53 12.32 17.78 13.30
CA HIS A 53 12.97 18.03 12.02
C HIS A 53 12.03 18.75 11.03
N PRO A 54 11.68 20.02 11.27
CA PRO A 54 10.84 20.79 10.35
C PRO A 54 11.51 20.94 8.98
N GLY A 55 10.69 20.97 7.92
CA GLY A 55 11.14 21.11 6.53
C GLY A 55 11.69 19.82 5.91
N CYS A 56 11.50 18.68 6.56
CA CYS A 56 11.77 17.38 5.96
C CYS A 56 10.55 16.87 5.21
N VAL A 57 10.78 16.09 4.16
CA VAL A 57 9.75 15.30 3.49
C VAL A 57 9.56 13.99 4.27
N ALA A 58 8.31 13.72 4.65
CA ALA A 58 7.92 12.49 5.31
C ALA A 58 7.45 11.45 4.29
N TRP A 59 7.97 10.23 4.33
CA TRP A 59 7.44 9.12 3.52
C TRP A 59 7.06 7.94 4.40
N VAL A 60 5.76 7.70 4.54
CA VAL A 60 5.14 6.62 5.31
C VAL A 60 4.68 5.53 4.36
N GLY A 61 5.10 4.30 4.62
CA GLY A 61 4.68 3.11 3.88
C GLY A 61 3.93 2.14 4.79
N LEU A 62 2.71 1.78 4.41
CA LEU A 62 1.86 0.85 5.13
C LEU A 62 1.44 -0.32 4.25
N TYR A 63 1.26 -1.48 4.87
CA TYR A 63 0.70 -2.68 4.24
C TYR A 63 -0.49 -3.16 5.05
N ARG A 64 -1.66 -3.22 4.41
CA ARG A 64 -2.94 -3.59 5.03
C ARG A 64 -3.18 -2.87 6.38
N PRO A 65 -3.16 -1.52 6.39
CA PRO A 65 -3.30 -0.76 7.62
C PRO A 65 -4.63 -1.02 8.30
N SER A 66 -4.61 -0.98 9.64
CA SER A 66 -5.83 -0.99 10.42
C SER A 66 -6.55 0.37 10.33
N HIS A 67 -7.84 0.39 10.66
CA HIS A 67 -8.61 1.64 10.75
C HIS A 67 -7.96 2.63 11.74
N ASP A 68 -7.38 2.14 12.83
CA ASP A 68 -6.73 2.96 13.84
C ASP A 68 -5.45 3.62 13.30
N ASP A 69 -4.68 2.89 12.48
CA ASP A 69 -3.48 3.43 11.82
C ASP A 69 -3.85 4.56 10.86
N VAL A 70 -4.88 4.34 10.03
CA VAL A 70 -5.35 5.35 9.07
C VAL A 70 -5.91 6.57 9.80
N ALA A 71 -6.71 6.38 10.86
CA ALA A 71 -7.25 7.44 11.68
C ALA A 71 -6.16 8.26 12.40
N LEU A 72 -5.10 7.59 12.86
CA LEU A 72 -3.94 8.25 13.46
C LEU A 72 -3.22 9.14 12.44
N LEU A 73 -2.94 8.61 11.24
CA LEU A 73 -2.32 9.36 10.15
C LEU A 73 -3.20 10.53 9.69
N ALA A 74 -4.51 10.29 9.58
CA ALA A 74 -5.47 11.32 9.19
C ALA A 74 -5.40 12.53 10.12
N ARG A 75 -5.35 12.30 11.43
CA ARG A 75 -5.25 13.36 12.43
C ARG A 75 -3.89 14.09 12.38
N GLU A 76 -2.78 13.35 12.26
CA GLU A 76 -1.43 13.92 12.31
C GLU A 76 -1.04 14.67 11.02
N PHE A 77 -1.60 14.28 9.87
CA PHE A 77 -1.34 14.92 8.57
C PHE A 77 -2.50 15.81 8.08
N GLY A 78 -3.61 15.85 8.81
CA GLY A 78 -4.78 16.66 8.43
C GLY A 78 -5.46 16.16 7.16
N LEU A 79 -5.56 14.84 6.96
CA LEU A 79 -6.17 14.27 5.76
C LEU A 79 -7.69 14.51 5.74
N HIS A 80 -8.24 14.69 4.55
CA HIS A 80 -9.67 14.93 4.38
C HIS A 80 -10.48 13.66 4.68
N GLU A 81 -11.60 13.82 5.40
CA GLU A 81 -12.42 12.70 5.87
C GLU A 81 -12.91 11.76 4.76
N LEU A 82 -13.33 12.31 3.61
CA LEU A 82 -13.78 11.49 2.47
C LEU A 82 -12.64 10.63 1.89
N ALA A 83 -11.43 11.18 1.78
CA ALA A 83 -10.28 10.42 1.30
C ALA A 83 -9.84 9.33 2.31
N VAL A 84 -10.04 9.59 3.61
CA VAL A 84 -9.79 8.62 4.68
C VAL A 84 -10.82 7.49 4.63
N GLU A 85 -12.11 7.82 4.42
CA GLU A 85 -13.19 6.84 4.26
C GLU A 85 -12.92 5.90 3.08
N ASP A 86 -12.53 6.46 1.93
CA ASP A 86 -12.16 5.68 0.73
C ASP A 86 -10.96 4.77 0.98
N ALA A 87 -9.93 5.28 1.67
CA ALA A 87 -8.74 4.50 1.98
C ALA A 87 -9.00 3.34 2.96
N ILE A 88 -9.98 3.48 3.84
CA ILE A 88 -10.42 2.44 4.79
C ILE A 88 -11.30 1.40 4.09
N THR A 89 -12.23 1.87 3.24
CA THR A 89 -13.24 0.99 2.62
C THR A 89 -12.61 0.08 1.57
N ALA A 90 -11.55 0.54 0.89
CA ALA A 90 -10.92 -0.10 -0.26
C ALA A 90 -11.90 -0.38 -1.42
N HIS A 91 -11.51 -1.13 -2.45
CA HIS A 91 -12.32 -1.43 -3.64
C HIS A 91 -12.77 -0.17 -4.40
N GLN A 92 -11.88 0.83 -4.41
CA GLN A 92 -12.06 2.08 -5.13
C GLN A 92 -11.66 1.92 -6.59
N ARG A 93 -12.31 2.66 -7.48
CA ARG A 93 -11.81 2.78 -8.86
C ARG A 93 -10.55 3.66 -8.89
N PRO A 94 -9.64 3.43 -9.84
CA PRO A 94 -8.51 4.35 -10.04
C PRO A 94 -8.99 5.79 -10.17
N LYS A 95 -8.44 6.69 -9.36
CA LYS A 95 -8.82 8.10 -9.34
C LYS A 95 -7.71 8.99 -8.81
N LEU A 96 -7.79 10.27 -9.13
CA LEU A 96 -6.99 11.33 -8.56
C LEU A 96 -7.92 12.44 -8.10
N GLU A 97 -7.90 12.75 -6.82
CA GLU A 97 -8.71 13.80 -6.19
C GLU A 97 -7.82 14.76 -5.42
N ARG A 98 -8.22 16.04 -5.38
CA ARG A 98 -7.51 17.07 -4.64
C ARG A 98 -8.36 17.59 -3.49
N TYR A 99 -7.80 17.57 -2.29
CA TYR A 99 -8.38 18.09 -1.08
C TYR A 99 -7.45 19.17 -0.49
N GLY A 100 -7.72 20.45 -0.79
CA GLY A 100 -6.81 21.53 -0.44
C GLY A 100 -5.43 21.35 -1.10
N ASP A 101 -4.38 21.26 -0.29
CA ASP A 101 -3.00 21.05 -0.75
C ASP A 101 -2.60 19.57 -0.79
N THR A 102 -3.53 18.65 -0.51
CA THR A 102 -3.28 17.21 -0.54
C THR A 102 -3.91 16.57 -1.77
N LEU A 103 -3.16 15.76 -2.49
CA LEU A 103 -3.68 14.84 -3.51
C LEU A 103 -3.97 13.49 -2.86
N PHE A 104 -5.08 12.90 -3.24
CA PHE A 104 -5.42 11.51 -2.97
C PHE A 104 -5.47 10.75 -4.29
N VAL A 105 -4.66 9.73 -4.42
CA VAL A 105 -4.51 8.94 -5.64
C VAL A 105 -4.79 7.49 -5.32
N VAL A 106 -5.69 6.87 -6.08
CA VAL A 106 -5.94 5.43 -6.06
C VAL A 106 -5.38 4.85 -7.34
N LEU A 107 -4.46 3.90 -7.20
CA LEU A 107 -3.85 3.16 -8.30
C LEU A 107 -4.23 1.69 -8.17
N HIS A 108 -4.49 1.05 -9.30
CA HIS A 108 -4.53 -0.40 -9.38
C HIS A 108 -3.17 -0.88 -9.89
N ALA A 109 -2.53 -1.76 -9.15
CA ALA A 109 -1.37 -2.51 -9.62
C ALA A 109 -1.84 -3.86 -10.13
N ALA A 110 -1.14 -4.43 -11.08
CA ALA A 110 -1.43 -5.76 -11.60
C ALA A 110 -0.16 -6.61 -11.56
N ARG A 111 -0.31 -7.91 -11.32
CA ARG A 111 0.76 -8.89 -11.37
C ARG A 111 0.26 -10.16 -12.05
N TYR A 112 0.99 -10.65 -13.04
CA TYR A 112 0.71 -11.93 -13.64
C TYR A 112 1.29 -13.06 -12.79
N LEU A 113 0.48 -14.08 -12.52
CA LEU A 113 0.84 -15.27 -11.74
C LEU A 113 1.03 -16.45 -12.69
N ASP A 114 2.26 -16.69 -13.15
CA ASP A 114 2.60 -17.72 -14.14
C ASP A 114 2.13 -19.13 -13.74
N ASP A 115 2.18 -19.46 -12.44
CA ASP A 115 1.84 -20.81 -11.95
C ASP A 115 0.36 -21.17 -12.10
N VAL A 116 -0.52 -20.19 -12.15
CA VAL A 116 -1.99 -20.34 -12.23
C VAL A 116 -2.59 -19.67 -13.46
N GLU A 117 -1.78 -18.96 -14.24
CA GLU A 117 -2.20 -18.18 -15.43
C GLU A 117 -3.33 -17.19 -15.09
N GLU A 118 -3.13 -16.44 -14.01
CA GLU A 118 -4.12 -15.44 -13.54
C GLU A 118 -3.46 -14.08 -13.31
N VAL A 119 -4.24 -13.00 -13.50
CA VAL A 119 -3.85 -11.64 -13.14
C VAL A 119 -4.34 -11.31 -11.75
N GLU A 120 -3.42 -11.02 -10.83
CA GLU A 120 -3.73 -10.49 -9.51
C GLU A 120 -3.75 -8.96 -9.56
N PHE A 121 -4.89 -8.36 -9.21
CA PHE A 121 -5.00 -6.91 -9.07
C PHE A 121 -4.82 -6.48 -7.61
N GLY A 122 -4.15 -5.36 -7.43
CA GLY A 122 -3.92 -4.77 -6.13
C GLY A 122 -4.25 -3.30 -6.08
N GLU A 123 -4.77 -2.85 -4.95
CA GLU A 123 -5.12 -1.46 -4.71
C GLU A 123 -4.03 -0.77 -3.88
N LEU A 124 -3.62 0.41 -4.35
CA LEU A 124 -2.65 1.27 -3.70
C LEU A 124 -3.23 2.67 -3.53
N HIS A 125 -3.33 3.12 -2.30
CA HIS A 125 -3.72 4.49 -1.96
C HIS A 125 -2.49 5.33 -1.65
N VAL A 126 -2.41 6.52 -2.26
CA VAL A 126 -1.31 7.45 -2.04
C VAL A 126 -1.86 8.82 -1.69
N PHE A 127 -1.51 9.31 -0.51
CA PHE A 127 -1.73 10.71 -0.14
C PHE A 127 -0.42 11.48 -0.34
N VAL A 128 -0.50 12.61 -1.03
CA VAL A 128 0.63 13.47 -1.31
C VAL A 128 0.31 14.88 -0.85
N GLY A 129 0.99 15.33 0.18
CA GLY A 129 0.91 16.70 0.68
C GLY A 129 2.18 17.49 0.37
N PRO A 130 2.25 18.75 0.83
CA PRO A 130 3.39 19.62 0.53
C PRO A 130 4.74 19.10 1.07
N ASP A 131 4.69 18.32 2.17
CA ASP A 131 5.87 17.82 2.87
C ASP A 131 5.76 16.33 3.23
N PHE A 132 4.83 15.58 2.59
CA PHE A 132 4.67 14.17 2.90
C PHE A 132 4.12 13.33 1.72
N VAL A 133 4.43 12.05 1.79
CA VAL A 133 3.77 10.98 1.03
C VAL A 133 3.39 9.86 2.00
N ILE A 134 2.15 9.40 1.92
CA ILE A 134 1.66 8.22 2.65
C ILE A 134 1.18 7.22 1.60
N SER A 135 1.81 6.06 1.52
CA SER A 135 1.44 4.96 0.63
C SER A 135 0.87 3.79 1.42
N MET A 136 -0.32 3.33 1.06
CA MET A 136 -1.05 2.23 1.73
C MET A 136 -1.35 1.15 0.70
N ARG A 137 -0.70 -0.02 0.82
CA ARG A 137 -0.94 -1.18 -0.04
C ARG A 137 -1.91 -2.14 0.62
N HIS A 138 -2.81 -2.71 -0.17
CA HIS A 138 -3.72 -3.78 0.24
C HIS A 138 -3.36 -5.14 -0.39
N SER A 139 -2.37 -5.16 -1.29
CA SER A 139 -1.86 -6.34 -2.02
C SER A 139 -0.33 -6.44 -1.98
N GLU A 140 0.22 -7.54 -2.47
CA GLU A 140 1.68 -7.72 -2.57
C GLU A 140 2.31 -6.77 -3.61
N SER A 141 1.63 -6.55 -4.73
CA SER A 141 2.05 -5.61 -5.78
C SER A 141 1.48 -4.21 -5.50
N PRO A 142 2.20 -3.10 -5.86
CA PRO A 142 3.57 -3.06 -6.40
C PRO A 142 4.65 -3.17 -5.30
N ASP A 143 5.89 -3.52 -5.69
CA ASP A 143 7.04 -3.48 -4.77
C ASP A 143 7.52 -2.04 -4.52
N LEU A 144 6.96 -1.40 -3.49
CA LEU A 144 7.37 -0.07 -3.06
C LEU A 144 8.72 -0.02 -2.34
N THR A 145 9.25 -1.17 -1.91
CA THR A 145 10.60 -1.26 -1.33
C THR A 145 11.65 -0.97 -2.39
N GLY A 146 11.49 -1.54 -3.58
CA GLY A 146 12.34 -1.27 -4.74
C GLY A 146 12.25 0.20 -5.19
N VAL A 147 11.04 0.78 -5.23
CA VAL A 147 10.84 2.21 -5.55
C VAL A 147 11.62 3.10 -4.59
N ARG A 148 11.51 2.84 -3.28
CA ARG A 148 12.21 3.61 -2.26
C ARG A 148 13.73 3.47 -2.38
N ALA A 149 14.23 2.25 -2.57
CA ALA A 149 15.67 2.00 -2.72
C ALA A 149 16.23 2.72 -3.95
N ARG A 150 15.51 2.71 -5.09
CA ARG A 150 15.88 3.46 -6.29
C ARG A 150 15.95 4.96 -6.02
N MET A 151 14.92 5.56 -5.43
CA MET A 151 14.90 6.99 -5.13
C MET A 151 16.02 7.41 -4.16
N GLU A 152 16.36 6.58 -3.17
CA GLU A 152 17.47 6.83 -2.26
C GLU A 152 18.84 6.74 -2.93
N SER A 153 18.94 5.99 -4.03
CA SER A 153 20.15 5.98 -4.87
C SER A 153 20.26 7.19 -5.81
N GLU A 154 19.16 7.95 -5.98
CA GLU A 154 19.04 9.13 -6.81
C GLU A 154 18.65 10.37 -5.98
N PRO A 155 19.56 10.90 -5.13
CA PRO A 155 19.24 12.00 -4.19
C PRO A 155 18.69 13.25 -4.87
N ASP A 156 19.17 13.57 -6.07
CA ASP A 156 18.70 14.74 -6.83
C ASP A 156 17.23 14.60 -7.23
N LEU A 157 16.77 13.38 -7.57
CA LEU A 157 15.37 13.10 -7.85
C LEU A 157 14.54 13.18 -6.58
N LEU A 158 15.00 12.55 -5.50
CA LEU A 158 14.30 12.56 -4.21
C LEU A 158 14.22 13.97 -3.60
N ALA A 159 15.19 14.84 -3.88
CA ALA A 159 15.20 16.24 -3.46
C ALA A 159 14.10 17.09 -4.10
N LEU A 160 13.51 16.63 -5.21
CA LEU A 160 12.35 17.30 -5.83
C LEU A 160 11.08 17.22 -4.96
N GLY A 161 11.05 16.34 -3.97
CA GLY A 161 9.99 16.29 -2.98
C GLY A 161 8.89 15.25 -3.22
N PRO A 162 7.70 15.46 -2.60
CA PRO A 162 6.61 14.49 -2.60
C PRO A 162 6.10 14.08 -3.99
N GLU A 163 6.05 15.01 -4.93
CA GLU A 163 5.58 14.74 -6.30
C GLU A 163 6.52 13.80 -7.06
N ALA A 164 7.83 13.88 -6.82
CA ALA A 164 8.78 12.94 -7.42
C ALA A 164 8.63 11.52 -6.84
N ILE A 165 8.26 11.42 -5.57
CA ILE A 165 7.93 10.13 -4.95
C ILE A 165 6.67 9.55 -5.60
N LEU A 166 5.61 10.35 -5.76
CA LEU A 166 4.39 9.92 -6.46
C LEU A 166 4.70 9.46 -7.89
N TYR A 167 5.48 10.27 -8.64
CA TYR A 167 5.88 9.91 -9.99
C TYR A 167 6.57 8.52 -10.02
N SER A 168 7.53 8.29 -9.13
CA SER A 168 8.27 7.02 -9.08
C SER A 168 7.38 5.82 -8.69
N ILE A 169 6.36 6.06 -7.86
CA ILE A 169 5.35 5.04 -7.53
C ILE A 169 4.50 4.72 -8.76
N MET A 170 4.02 5.75 -9.47
CA MET A 170 3.22 5.58 -10.69
C MET A 170 4.02 4.89 -11.81
N ASP A 171 5.27 5.29 -12.02
CA ASP A 171 6.21 4.69 -12.96
C ASP A 171 6.34 3.17 -12.69
N ARG A 172 6.53 2.79 -11.44
CA ARG A 172 6.59 1.38 -11.03
C ARG A 172 5.30 0.62 -11.31
N VAL A 173 4.14 1.21 -11.02
CA VAL A 173 2.84 0.57 -11.30
C VAL A 173 2.66 0.35 -12.81
N VAL A 174 3.03 1.33 -13.63
CA VAL A 174 2.95 1.22 -15.10
C VAL A 174 3.92 0.16 -15.63
N ASP A 175 5.14 0.10 -15.12
CA ASP A 175 6.13 -0.89 -15.53
C ASP A 175 5.67 -2.34 -15.23
N GLU A 176 4.91 -2.54 -14.15
CA GLU A 176 4.36 -3.86 -13.78
C GLU A 176 3.28 -4.37 -14.73
N TYR A 177 2.64 -3.50 -15.53
CA TYR A 177 1.70 -3.95 -16.57
C TYR A 177 2.39 -4.64 -17.75
N GLY A 178 3.66 -4.35 -18.03
CA GLY A 178 4.40 -5.00 -19.11
C GLY A 178 4.41 -6.54 -19.03
N PRO A 179 4.86 -7.12 -17.91
CA PRO A 179 4.79 -8.56 -17.70
C PRO A 179 3.37 -9.15 -17.74
N VAL A 180 2.35 -8.39 -17.27
CA VAL A 180 0.95 -8.83 -17.31
C VAL A 180 0.47 -8.96 -18.76
N VAL A 181 0.74 -7.95 -19.59
CA VAL A 181 0.37 -8.00 -21.02
C VAL A 181 1.07 -9.15 -21.72
N ALA A 182 2.37 -9.37 -21.45
CA ALA A 182 3.12 -10.47 -22.04
C ALA A 182 2.58 -11.86 -21.61
N GLY A 183 2.15 -12.00 -20.33
CA GLY A 183 1.51 -13.23 -19.85
C GLY A 183 0.19 -13.49 -20.59
N LEU A 184 -0.69 -12.49 -20.66
CA LEU A 184 -1.97 -12.60 -21.37
C LEU A 184 -1.78 -12.90 -22.88
N GLU A 185 -0.77 -12.34 -23.53
CA GLU A 185 -0.43 -12.65 -24.92
C GLU A 185 -0.04 -14.12 -25.07
N ASN A 186 0.77 -14.68 -24.16
CA ASN A 186 1.12 -16.09 -24.16
C ASN A 186 -0.10 -17.00 -23.99
N ASP A 187 -1.02 -16.65 -23.07
CA ASP A 187 -2.25 -17.41 -22.85
C ASP A 187 -3.14 -17.43 -24.10
N ILE A 188 -3.21 -16.31 -24.83
CA ILE A 188 -3.93 -16.22 -26.09
C ILE A 188 -3.33 -17.17 -27.13
N ASP A 189 -1.99 -17.18 -27.30
CA ASP A 189 -1.29 -18.03 -28.26
C ASP A 189 -1.47 -19.52 -27.92
N GLU A 190 -1.48 -19.87 -26.63
CA GLU A 190 -1.75 -21.25 -26.18
C GLU A 190 -3.19 -21.66 -26.49
N ILE A 191 -4.18 -20.80 -26.16
CA ILE A 191 -5.59 -21.03 -26.46
C ILE A 191 -5.83 -21.21 -27.97
N GLU A 192 -5.18 -20.42 -28.82
CA GLU A 192 -5.26 -20.59 -30.27
C GLU A 192 -4.78 -21.98 -30.72
N THR A 193 -3.66 -22.45 -30.12
CA THR A 193 -3.13 -23.79 -30.40
C THR A 193 -4.09 -24.89 -29.94
N GLU A 194 -4.71 -24.74 -28.78
CA GLU A 194 -5.69 -25.69 -28.21
C GLU A 194 -6.97 -25.78 -29.04
N ILE A 195 -7.47 -24.65 -29.56
CA ILE A 195 -8.64 -24.63 -30.48
C ILE A 195 -8.41 -25.57 -31.67
N PHE A 196 -7.22 -25.50 -32.27
CA PHE A 196 -6.90 -26.35 -33.41
C PHE A 196 -6.67 -27.82 -33.04
N SER A 197 -6.33 -28.11 -31.77
CA SER A 197 -6.21 -29.48 -31.26
C SER A 197 -7.54 -30.13 -30.90
N GLY A 198 -8.61 -29.33 -30.75
CA GLY A 198 -9.97 -29.81 -30.44
C GLY A 198 -10.14 -30.09 -28.92
N ASP A 199 -9.41 -29.43 -28.03
CA ASP A 199 -9.55 -29.59 -26.60
C ASP A 199 -10.91 -29.02 -26.12
N PRO A 200 -11.74 -29.79 -25.42
CA PRO A 200 -13.03 -29.31 -24.91
C PRO A 200 -12.94 -28.27 -23.79
N ALA A 201 -11.79 -28.13 -23.14
CA ALA A 201 -11.57 -27.17 -22.06
C ALA A 201 -11.36 -25.73 -22.56
N VAL A 202 -11.02 -25.55 -23.84
CA VAL A 202 -10.70 -24.25 -24.46
C VAL A 202 -11.77 -23.20 -24.24
N SER A 203 -13.05 -23.58 -24.36
CA SER A 203 -14.15 -22.61 -24.18
C SER A 203 -14.19 -21.99 -22.78
N ARG A 204 -13.76 -22.72 -21.78
CA ARG A 204 -13.65 -22.24 -20.40
C ARG A 204 -12.49 -21.28 -20.23
N ARG A 205 -11.30 -21.63 -20.75
CA ARG A 205 -10.11 -20.75 -20.73
C ARG A 205 -10.37 -19.42 -21.43
N ILE A 206 -11.04 -19.44 -22.60
CA ILE A 206 -11.43 -18.20 -23.31
C ILE A 206 -12.31 -17.32 -22.43
N TYR A 207 -13.26 -17.92 -21.72
CA TYR A 207 -14.14 -17.16 -20.84
C TYR A 207 -13.39 -16.55 -19.64
N GLU A 208 -12.51 -17.32 -19.01
CA GLU A 208 -11.67 -16.89 -17.89
C GLU A 208 -10.76 -15.73 -18.31
N LEU A 209 -10.01 -15.89 -19.40
CA LEU A 209 -9.12 -14.85 -19.95
C LEU A 209 -9.90 -13.57 -20.37
N SER A 210 -11.10 -13.73 -20.94
CA SER A 210 -11.92 -12.58 -21.31
C SER A 210 -12.37 -11.77 -20.10
N ARG A 211 -12.55 -12.40 -18.94
CA ARG A 211 -12.88 -11.69 -17.70
C ARG A 211 -11.68 -10.92 -17.17
N GLU A 212 -10.50 -11.51 -17.16
CA GLU A 212 -9.28 -10.86 -16.70
C GLU A 212 -8.89 -9.64 -17.53
N ALA A 213 -9.12 -9.72 -18.84
CA ALA A 213 -8.85 -8.60 -19.75
C ALA A 213 -9.81 -7.40 -19.60
N ILE A 214 -10.94 -7.57 -18.90
CA ILE A 214 -11.98 -6.55 -18.72
C ILE A 214 -11.92 -5.90 -17.34
N ASP A 215 -11.37 -6.57 -16.33
CA ASP A 215 -11.24 -6.06 -14.97
C ASP A 215 -10.06 -5.09 -14.82
#